data_74a10cf655806bbe9215fe80f1fae8a9
#
_entry.id   74a10cf655806bbe9215fe80f1fae8a9
#
_cell.length_a   1.000
_cell.length_b   1.000
_cell.length_c   1.000
_cell.angle_alpha   90.00
_cell.angle_beta   90.00
_cell.angle_gamma   90.00
#
_symmetry.space_group_name_H-M   'P 1'
#
loop_
_entity.id
_entity.type
_entity.pdbx_description
1 polymer ?
#
loop_
_entity_poly.entity_id
_entity_poly.type
_entity_poly.pdbx_seq_one_letter_code
_entity_poly.pdbx_strand_id
1 'polypeptide(L)'
;MDKKYGVYICTGCGIGESLDIDALKDVAGEEGFPVQTHEMFCGKAGVELLQKDIAEGGINSLVIAACSRRVNFDVFRFDGCIVDRVNLREQVVWSHPRTEFPKLTEEQKDDGVHFDRVQMLADDYLKMSMARIKKVDLPEPYKVESLSRRILVIGGGMTGLSAALDAASAGYEVVIIEKENELGGHALNWRKQLP
;
A
#
# COMPACT_ATOMS: atom_id res chain seq x y z
N MET A 1 -12.94 4.34 17.48
CA MET A 1 -12.34 3.00 17.70
C MET A 1 -11.13 3.16 18.58
N ASP A 2 -11.01 2.39 19.64
CA ASP A 2 -9.80 2.41 20.48
C ASP A 2 -8.66 1.73 19.72
N LYS A 3 -7.57 2.48 19.47
CA LYS A 3 -6.46 2.02 18.64
C LYS A 3 -5.47 1.23 19.49
N LYS A 4 -5.21 -0.01 19.09
CA LYS A 4 -4.15 -0.85 19.61
C LYS A 4 -3.08 -1.03 18.56
N TYR A 5 -1.90 -0.54 18.86
CA TYR A 5 -0.80 -0.46 17.92
C TYR A 5 0.10 -1.69 17.95
N GLY A 6 0.74 -1.99 16.80
CA GLY A 6 1.83 -2.94 16.69
C GLY A 6 2.80 -2.53 15.60
N VAL A 7 4.10 -2.67 15.84
CA VAL A 7 5.17 -2.46 14.85
C VAL A 7 5.77 -3.80 14.46
N TYR A 8 5.89 -4.03 13.17
CA TYR A 8 6.38 -5.27 12.58
C TYR A 8 7.52 -4.98 11.62
N ILE A 9 8.74 -5.34 12.02
CA ILE A 9 9.96 -5.04 11.26
C ILE A 9 10.43 -6.30 10.55
N CYS A 10 10.41 -6.25 9.20
CA CYS A 10 10.93 -7.32 8.36
C CYS A 10 12.45 -7.27 8.33
N THR A 11 13.12 -8.40 8.61
CA THR A 11 14.59 -8.49 8.60
C THR A 11 15.14 -9.09 7.31
N GLY A 12 14.31 -9.70 6.47
CA GLY A 12 14.73 -10.30 5.21
C GLY A 12 14.89 -9.31 4.06
N CYS A 13 15.17 -9.83 2.89
CA CYS A 13 15.39 -9.06 1.65
C CYS A 13 16.50 -8.00 1.74
N GLY A 14 17.53 -8.24 2.56
CA GLY A 14 18.65 -7.34 2.74
C GLY A 14 18.45 -6.25 3.80
N ILE A 15 17.28 -6.17 4.43
CA ILE A 15 16.99 -5.14 5.45
C ILE A 15 17.84 -5.37 6.69
N GLY A 16 17.80 -6.59 7.27
CA GLY A 16 18.54 -6.91 8.48
C GLY A 16 20.06 -6.91 8.32
N GLU A 17 20.56 -7.14 7.10
CA GLU A 17 21.99 -7.03 6.81
C GLU A 17 22.44 -5.57 6.62
N SER A 18 21.52 -4.65 6.38
CA SER A 18 21.83 -3.26 6.06
C SER A 18 21.52 -2.29 7.17
N LEU A 19 20.53 -2.59 8.01
CA LEU A 19 20.06 -1.72 9.08
C LEU A 19 20.30 -2.38 10.45
N ASP A 20 20.47 -1.54 11.45
CA ASP A 20 20.45 -1.96 12.85
C ASP A 20 18.99 -2.14 13.29
N ILE A 21 18.58 -3.41 13.41
CA ILE A 21 17.20 -3.77 13.75
C ILE A 21 16.90 -3.47 15.21
N ASP A 22 17.89 -3.55 16.09
CA ASP A 22 17.68 -3.24 17.52
C ASP A 22 17.48 -1.74 17.72
N ALA A 23 18.20 -0.88 16.99
CA ALA A 23 17.94 0.55 16.97
C ALA A 23 16.49 0.87 16.50
N LEU A 24 15.99 0.19 15.48
CA LEU A 24 14.60 0.35 15.05
C LEU A 24 13.57 -0.12 16.09
N LYS A 25 13.89 -1.18 16.86
CA LYS A 25 13.04 -1.62 17.98
C LYS A 25 13.01 -0.57 19.10
N ASP A 26 14.17 0.03 19.40
CA ASP A 26 14.28 1.07 20.42
C ASP A 26 13.46 2.29 20.04
N VAL A 27 13.53 2.74 18.79
CA VAL A 27 12.70 3.83 18.25
C VAL A 27 11.20 3.55 18.43
N ALA A 28 10.76 2.34 18.17
CA ALA A 28 9.36 1.99 18.35
C ALA A 28 8.98 1.85 19.84
N GLY A 29 9.89 1.33 20.66
CA GLY A 29 9.74 1.18 22.11
C GLY A 29 9.61 2.53 22.83
N GLU A 30 10.42 3.52 22.45
CA GLU A 30 10.35 4.89 22.96
C GLU A 30 8.96 5.53 22.75
N GLU A 31 8.31 5.21 21.65
CA GLU A 31 6.94 5.65 21.31
C GLU A 31 5.84 4.78 21.95
N GLY A 32 6.21 3.74 22.69
CA GLY A 32 5.30 2.83 23.37
C GLY A 32 4.62 1.80 22.48
N PHE A 33 5.18 1.50 21.31
CA PHE A 33 4.64 0.48 20.41
C PHE A 33 5.26 -0.89 20.69
N PRO A 34 4.47 -1.96 20.87
CA PRO A 34 4.99 -3.31 20.88
C PRO A 34 5.58 -3.66 19.51
N VAL A 35 6.74 -4.32 19.52
CA VAL A 35 7.50 -4.63 18.32
C VAL A 35 7.66 -6.12 18.14
N GLN A 36 7.42 -6.58 16.91
CA GLN A 36 7.71 -7.93 16.46
C GLN A 36 8.67 -7.87 15.26
N THR A 37 9.59 -8.83 15.19
CA THR A 37 10.49 -8.98 14.03
C THR A 37 10.33 -10.34 13.40
N HIS A 38 10.41 -10.40 12.08
CA HIS A 38 10.35 -11.65 11.34
C HIS A 38 11.12 -11.51 10.03
N GLU A 39 11.75 -12.59 9.58
CA GLU A 39 12.53 -12.58 8.35
C GLU A 39 11.65 -12.28 7.11
N MET A 40 10.42 -12.77 7.09
CA MET A 40 9.53 -12.60 5.94
C MET A 40 8.06 -12.50 6.37
N PHE A 41 7.58 -11.30 6.71
CA PHE A 41 6.17 -11.09 7.05
C PHE A 41 5.20 -11.38 5.88
N CYS A 42 5.65 -11.30 4.64
CA CYS A 42 4.84 -11.67 3.47
C CYS A 42 4.74 -13.18 3.23
N GLY A 43 5.51 -14.00 3.94
CA GLY A 43 5.41 -15.45 3.92
C GLY A 43 4.30 -15.97 4.84
N LYS A 44 3.95 -17.24 4.69
CA LYS A 44 2.86 -17.87 5.44
C LYS A 44 3.00 -17.69 6.96
N ALA A 45 4.17 -18.02 7.53
CA ALA A 45 4.42 -17.90 8.97
C ALA A 45 4.35 -16.44 9.46
N GLY A 46 4.85 -15.49 8.66
CA GLY A 46 4.78 -14.06 8.99
C GLY A 46 3.34 -13.54 8.97
N VAL A 47 2.54 -13.94 8.00
CA VAL A 47 1.11 -13.58 7.94
C VAL A 47 0.34 -14.20 9.10
N GLU A 48 0.59 -15.47 9.44
CA GLU A 48 -0.04 -16.14 10.59
C GLU A 48 0.28 -15.41 11.91
N LEU A 49 1.52 -14.91 12.07
CA LEU A 49 1.91 -14.11 13.23
C LEU A 49 1.10 -12.81 13.31
N LEU A 50 0.99 -12.07 12.19
CA LEU A 50 0.19 -10.85 12.14
C LEU A 50 -1.29 -11.11 12.47
N GLN A 51 -1.87 -12.16 11.88
CA GLN A 51 -3.25 -12.56 12.13
C GLN A 51 -3.49 -12.96 13.58
N LYS A 52 -2.53 -13.64 14.21
CA LYS A 52 -2.60 -14.00 15.62
C LYS A 52 -2.61 -12.77 16.52
N ASP A 53 -1.72 -11.82 16.27
CA ASP A 53 -1.66 -10.58 17.05
C ASP A 53 -2.93 -9.73 16.89
N ILE A 54 -3.53 -9.74 15.70
CA ILE A 54 -4.83 -9.10 15.44
C ILE A 54 -5.94 -9.79 16.23
N ALA A 55 -6.03 -11.13 16.16
CA ALA A 55 -7.12 -11.89 16.74
C ALA A 55 -7.02 -11.99 18.27
N GLU A 56 -5.84 -12.31 18.79
CA GLU A 56 -5.61 -12.56 20.22
C GLU A 56 -5.17 -11.30 20.97
N GLY A 57 -4.27 -10.50 20.35
CA GLY A 57 -3.76 -9.26 20.95
C GLY A 57 -4.70 -8.06 20.77
N GLY A 58 -5.65 -8.16 19.86
CA GLY A 58 -6.58 -7.10 19.50
C GLY A 58 -5.89 -5.92 18.82
N ILE A 59 -4.72 -6.14 18.21
CA ILE A 59 -4.02 -5.13 17.40
C ILE A 59 -4.89 -4.78 16.20
N ASN A 60 -5.15 -3.50 16.02
CA ASN A 60 -5.98 -2.99 14.92
C ASN A 60 -5.32 -1.85 14.14
N SER A 61 -4.11 -1.50 14.51
CA SER A 61 -3.33 -0.42 13.89
C SER A 61 -1.87 -0.89 13.74
N LEU A 62 -1.53 -1.39 12.55
CA LEU A 62 -0.28 -2.05 12.25
C LEU A 62 0.66 -1.15 11.45
N VAL A 63 1.87 -0.95 11.93
CA VAL A 63 3.00 -0.40 11.18
C VAL A 63 3.87 -1.56 10.71
N ILE A 64 3.96 -1.76 9.40
CA ILE A 64 4.76 -2.84 8.81
C ILE A 64 5.97 -2.23 8.09
N ALA A 65 7.12 -2.29 8.75
CA ALA A 65 8.39 -1.79 8.24
C ALA A 65 9.08 -2.90 7.41
N ALA A 66 8.96 -2.81 6.10
CA ALA A 66 9.37 -3.86 5.17
C ALA A 66 9.62 -3.28 3.75
N CYS A 67 9.07 -3.92 2.74
CA CYS A 67 9.08 -3.46 1.35
C CYS A 67 8.00 -2.40 1.07
N SER A 68 8.04 -1.83 -0.13
CA SER A 68 7.05 -0.85 -0.62
C SER A 68 5.61 -1.36 -0.48
N ARG A 69 4.69 -0.44 -0.19
CA ARG A 69 3.25 -0.75 -0.17
C ARG A 69 2.69 -1.22 -1.52
N ARG A 70 3.43 -1.04 -2.61
CA ARG A 70 3.07 -1.54 -3.95
C ARG A 70 3.37 -3.02 -4.12
N VAL A 71 4.26 -3.57 -3.30
CA VAL A 71 4.63 -4.98 -3.31
C VAL A 71 3.77 -5.72 -2.30
N ASN A 72 3.22 -6.86 -2.69
CA ASN A 72 2.38 -7.69 -1.82
C ASN A 72 1.26 -6.88 -1.12
N PHE A 73 0.59 -5.99 -1.87
CA PHE A 73 -0.42 -5.08 -1.32
C PHE A 73 -1.65 -5.85 -0.78
N ASP A 74 -1.95 -6.97 -1.35
CA ASP A 74 -3.04 -7.89 -1.00
C ASP A 74 -2.75 -8.72 0.27
N VAL A 75 -1.47 -9.10 0.47
CA VAL A 75 -1.03 -9.91 1.62
C VAL A 75 -1.21 -9.16 2.94
N PHE A 76 -0.99 -7.85 2.94
CA PHE A 76 -1.05 -7.02 4.16
C PHE A 76 -2.38 -6.24 4.26
N ARG A 77 -3.46 -6.87 3.85
CA ARG A 77 -4.80 -6.33 3.93
C ARG A 77 -5.61 -7.11 4.96
N PHE A 78 -5.93 -6.46 6.07
CA PHE A 78 -6.67 -7.05 7.17
C PHE A 78 -7.95 -6.25 7.41
N ASP A 79 -9.09 -6.93 7.41
CA ASP A 79 -10.40 -6.29 7.60
C ASP A 79 -10.49 -5.65 8.99
N GLY A 80 -10.97 -4.42 9.03
CA GLY A 80 -11.12 -3.67 10.28
C GLY A 80 -9.81 -3.14 10.88
N CYS A 81 -8.66 -3.33 10.20
CA CYS A 81 -7.37 -2.83 10.63
C CYS A 81 -6.86 -1.67 9.80
N ILE A 82 -6.16 -0.74 10.44
CA ILE A 82 -5.35 0.27 9.78
C ILE A 82 -3.96 -0.31 9.58
N VAL A 83 -3.48 -0.32 8.33
CA VAL A 83 -2.12 -0.78 8.02
C VAL A 83 -1.35 0.36 7.36
N ASP A 84 -0.27 0.80 7.99
CA ASP A 84 0.71 1.68 7.37
C ASP A 84 2.00 0.93 7.06
N ARG A 85 2.53 1.14 5.86
CA ARG A 85 3.71 0.44 5.33
C ARG A 85 4.89 1.40 5.26
N VAL A 86 5.94 1.08 6.02
CA VAL A 86 7.22 1.77 5.95
C VAL A 86 8.10 1.09 4.91
N ASN A 87 8.50 1.84 3.89
CA ASN A 87 9.32 1.31 2.81
C ASN A 87 10.80 1.37 3.15
N LEU A 88 11.28 0.39 3.92
CA LEU A 88 12.70 0.27 4.26
C LEU A 88 13.52 -0.31 3.10
N ARG A 89 12.98 -1.31 2.39
CA ARG A 89 13.75 -2.01 1.37
C ARG A 89 14.12 -1.12 0.19
N GLU A 90 13.13 -0.54 -0.49
CA GLU A 90 13.36 0.20 -1.73
C GLU A 90 13.84 1.64 -1.48
N GLN A 91 13.26 2.33 -0.48
CA GLN A 91 13.55 3.74 -0.24
C GLN A 91 14.77 3.97 0.66
N VAL A 92 15.15 2.98 1.46
CA VAL A 92 16.30 3.12 2.36
C VAL A 92 17.44 2.21 1.89
N VAL A 93 17.27 0.89 1.95
CA VAL A 93 18.35 -0.07 1.73
C VAL A 93 18.84 -0.07 0.28
N TRP A 94 17.94 -0.17 -0.69
CA TRP A 94 18.32 -0.28 -2.10
C TRP A 94 18.72 1.05 -2.73
N SER A 95 18.21 2.16 -2.22
CA SER A 95 18.61 3.50 -2.69
C SER A 95 19.93 3.99 -2.13
N HIS A 96 20.48 3.30 -1.12
CA HIS A 96 21.75 3.64 -0.48
C HIS A 96 22.67 2.39 -0.44
N PRO A 97 23.44 2.14 -1.51
CA PRO A 97 24.36 1.01 -1.56
C PRO A 97 25.37 1.02 -0.42
N ARG A 98 25.64 -0.14 0.16
CA ARG A 98 26.58 -0.32 1.28
C ARG A 98 27.99 0.21 1.02
N THR A 99 28.40 0.27 -0.24
CA THR A 99 29.71 0.79 -0.64
C THR A 99 29.86 2.29 -0.38
N GLU A 100 28.76 3.02 -0.34
CA GLU A 100 28.76 4.46 -0.08
C GLU A 100 28.63 4.78 1.41
N PHE A 101 28.00 3.89 2.17
CA PHE A 101 27.74 4.06 3.60
C PHE A 101 28.06 2.75 4.35
N PRO A 102 29.36 2.44 4.57
CA PRO A 102 29.73 1.25 5.32
C PRO A 102 29.14 1.35 6.75
N LYS A 103 28.73 0.19 7.30
CA LYS A 103 28.34 0.12 8.73
C LYS A 103 29.48 0.67 9.58
N LEU A 104 29.18 1.53 10.52
CA LEU A 104 30.13 2.03 11.48
C LEU A 104 30.72 0.86 12.28
N THR A 105 32.04 0.85 12.45
CA THR A 105 32.67 -0.05 13.41
C THR A 105 32.33 0.37 14.85
N GLU A 106 32.49 -0.54 15.82
CA GLU A 106 32.23 -0.20 17.22
C GLU A 106 33.09 0.99 17.70
N GLU A 107 34.33 1.13 17.20
CA GLU A 107 35.21 2.26 17.48
C GLU A 107 34.65 3.58 16.93
N GLN A 108 34.01 3.55 15.76
CA GLN A 108 33.39 4.74 15.11
C GLN A 108 32.08 5.15 15.77
N LYS A 109 31.40 4.25 16.47
CA LYS A 109 30.20 4.57 17.26
C LYS A 109 30.53 5.35 18.52
N ASP A 110 31.72 5.14 19.08
CA ASP A 110 32.13 5.75 20.37
C ASP A 110 32.54 7.23 20.23
N ASP A 111 32.97 7.66 19.03
CA ASP A 111 33.42 9.03 18.78
C ASP A 111 32.31 10.08 18.68
N GLY A 112 31.05 9.69 18.73
CA GLY A 112 29.88 10.61 18.70
C GLY A 112 29.73 11.47 17.44
N VAL A 113 30.59 11.29 16.43
CA VAL A 113 30.68 12.15 15.24
C VAL A 113 30.15 11.48 13.97
N HIS A 114 30.01 10.16 13.96
CA HIS A 114 29.58 9.42 12.78
C HIS A 114 28.12 9.00 12.89
N PHE A 115 27.25 9.81 12.28
CA PHE A 115 25.86 9.41 12.07
C PHE A 115 25.77 8.45 10.88
N ASP A 116 25.25 7.24 11.12
CA ASP A 116 24.77 6.40 10.02
C ASP A 116 23.52 7.04 9.42
N ARG A 117 23.73 7.77 8.32
CA ARG A 117 22.65 8.50 7.64
C ARG A 117 21.55 7.57 7.11
N VAL A 118 21.90 6.33 6.78
CA VAL A 118 20.96 5.34 6.27
C VAL A 118 20.10 4.83 7.41
N GLN A 119 20.70 4.57 8.58
CA GLN A 119 19.97 4.22 9.79
C GLN A 119 19.05 5.35 10.24
N MET A 120 19.55 6.59 10.30
CA MET A 120 18.72 7.76 10.62
C MET A 120 17.51 7.90 9.70
N LEU A 121 17.69 7.67 8.41
CA LEU A 121 16.59 7.71 7.44
C LEU A 121 15.55 6.62 7.72
N ALA A 122 15.99 5.41 8.09
CA ALA A 122 15.11 4.33 8.47
C ALA A 122 14.30 4.67 9.73
N ASP A 123 14.98 5.21 10.74
CA ASP A 123 14.38 5.65 12.00
C ASP A 123 13.32 6.74 11.76
N ASP A 124 13.64 7.73 10.92
CA ASP A 124 12.72 8.81 10.56
C ASP A 124 11.48 8.29 9.82
N TYR A 125 11.65 7.37 8.88
CA TYR A 125 10.50 6.76 8.20
C TYR A 125 9.62 5.98 9.17
N LEU A 126 10.22 5.26 10.13
CA LEU A 126 9.47 4.54 11.15
C LEU A 126 8.71 5.51 12.06
N LYS A 127 9.36 6.58 12.57
CA LYS A 127 8.74 7.64 13.37
C LYS A 127 7.59 8.31 12.63
N MET A 128 7.78 8.66 11.35
CA MET A 128 6.72 9.25 10.53
C MET A 128 5.50 8.34 10.40
N SER A 129 5.70 7.04 10.20
CA SER A 129 4.62 6.07 10.11
C SER A 129 3.88 5.92 11.44
N MET A 130 4.60 5.83 12.55
CA MET A 130 3.99 5.77 13.89
C MET A 130 3.19 7.04 14.22
N ALA A 131 3.72 8.21 13.87
CA ALA A 131 3.00 9.47 14.02
C ALA A 131 1.73 9.53 13.14
N ARG A 132 1.82 9.00 11.93
CA ARG A 132 0.71 8.93 11.00
C ARG A 132 -0.39 8.00 11.49
N ILE A 133 -0.06 6.78 11.90
CA ILE A 133 -1.05 5.78 12.29
C ILE A 133 -1.85 6.20 13.53
N LYS A 134 -1.25 7.01 14.40
CA LYS A 134 -1.94 7.62 15.54
C LYS A 134 -3.08 8.55 15.10
N LYS A 135 -2.97 9.18 13.91
CA LYS A 135 -3.88 10.22 13.41
C LYS A 135 -4.86 9.74 12.33
N VAL A 136 -4.59 8.62 11.67
CA VAL A 136 -5.43 8.10 10.58
C VAL A 136 -6.51 7.19 11.15
N ASP A 137 -7.76 7.42 10.79
CA ASP A 137 -8.88 6.54 11.08
C ASP A 137 -9.23 5.67 9.88
N LEU A 138 -9.93 4.54 10.13
CA LEU A 138 -10.46 3.72 9.04
C LEU A 138 -11.46 4.54 8.22
N PRO A 139 -11.27 4.64 6.91
CA PRO A 139 -12.22 5.36 6.08
C PRO A 139 -13.55 4.61 6.07
N GLU A 140 -14.61 5.32 6.35
CA GLU A 140 -15.95 4.80 6.13
C GLU A 140 -16.27 4.84 4.63
N PRO A 141 -16.65 3.69 4.03
CA PRO A 141 -17.02 3.70 2.63
C PRO A 141 -18.26 4.54 2.42
N TYR A 142 -18.23 5.41 1.42
CA TYR A 142 -19.41 6.17 1.02
C TYR A 142 -20.51 5.19 0.57
N LYS A 143 -21.65 5.23 1.27
CA LYS A 143 -22.84 4.45 0.95
C LYS A 143 -23.87 5.38 0.35
N VAL A 144 -24.27 5.16 -0.87
CA VAL A 144 -25.41 5.83 -1.49
C VAL A 144 -26.71 5.17 -1.03
N GLU A 145 -27.71 5.95 -0.69
CA GLU A 145 -29.04 5.45 -0.30
C GLU A 145 -29.74 4.75 -1.48
N SER A 146 -29.52 5.26 -2.70
CA SER A 146 -30.01 4.66 -3.92
C SER A 146 -28.97 4.77 -5.04
N LEU A 147 -28.62 3.67 -5.67
CA LEU A 147 -27.73 3.63 -6.83
C LEU A 147 -28.55 3.39 -8.09
N SER A 148 -28.57 4.37 -9.01
CA SER A 148 -29.08 4.13 -10.35
C SER A 148 -28.15 3.17 -11.10
N ARG A 149 -28.71 2.09 -11.62
CA ARG A 149 -27.99 1.13 -12.48
C ARG A 149 -28.12 1.46 -13.97
N ARG A 150 -28.63 2.63 -14.29
CA ARG A 150 -28.73 3.12 -15.66
C ARG A 150 -27.35 3.60 -16.12
N ILE A 151 -26.88 3.12 -17.25
CA ILE A 151 -25.59 3.48 -17.83
C ILE A 151 -25.82 4.55 -18.90
N LEU A 152 -25.08 5.65 -18.82
CA LEU A 152 -25.05 6.68 -19.82
C LEU A 152 -23.83 6.50 -20.72
N VAL A 153 -24.08 6.35 -22.02
CA VAL A 153 -23.06 6.30 -23.06
C VAL A 153 -23.07 7.62 -23.83
N ILE A 154 -21.97 8.33 -23.84
CA ILE A 154 -21.82 9.58 -24.57
C ILE A 154 -21.08 9.31 -25.87
N GLY A 155 -21.78 9.51 -27.01
CA GLY A 155 -21.29 9.22 -28.35
C GLY A 155 -21.81 7.91 -28.92
N GLY A 156 -22.53 7.97 -30.02
CA GLY A 156 -23.14 6.85 -30.74
C GLY A 156 -22.28 6.29 -31.87
N GLY A 157 -20.96 6.45 -31.80
CA GLY A 157 -20.02 5.80 -32.74
C GLY A 157 -19.84 4.31 -32.45
N MET A 158 -18.96 3.63 -33.20
CA MET A 158 -18.73 2.18 -33.06
C MET A 158 -18.41 1.76 -31.61
N THR A 159 -17.51 2.47 -30.92
CA THR A 159 -17.15 2.18 -29.55
C THR A 159 -18.32 2.35 -28.58
N GLY A 160 -19.05 3.47 -28.71
CA GLY A 160 -20.21 3.73 -27.86
C GLY A 160 -21.33 2.72 -28.08
N LEU A 161 -21.61 2.36 -29.33
CA LEU A 161 -22.63 1.34 -29.65
C LEU A 161 -22.23 -0.04 -29.11
N SER A 162 -20.95 -0.45 -29.24
CA SER A 162 -20.47 -1.71 -28.69
C SER A 162 -20.58 -1.71 -27.16
N ALA A 163 -20.15 -0.65 -26.50
CA ALA A 163 -20.26 -0.55 -25.05
C ALA A 163 -21.72 -0.57 -24.55
N ALA A 164 -22.60 0.12 -25.29
CA ALA A 164 -24.04 0.12 -24.99
C ALA A 164 -24.67 -1.28 -25.16
N LEU A 165 -24.29 -2.00 -26.21
CA LEU A 165 -24.78 -3.34 -26.49
C LEU A 165 -24.30 -4.32 -25.40
N ASP A 166 -23.03 -4.26 -25.03
CA ASP A 166 -22.45 -5.11 -23.98
C ASP A 166 -23.13 -4.86 -22.65
N ALA A 167 -23.32 -3.57 -22.28
CA ALA A 167 -24.01 -3.19 -21.06
C ALA A 167 -25.49 -3.65 -21.04
N ALA A 168 -26.20 -3.49 -22.16
CA ALA A 168 -27.56 -3.95 -22.30
C ALA A 168 -27.67 -5.49 -22.22
N SER A 169 -26.70 -6.20 -22.84
CA SER A 169 -26.62 -7.66 -22.76
C SER A 169 -26.34 -8.17 -21.33
N ALA A 170 -25.65 -7.35 -20.53
CA ALA A 170 -25.44 -7.61 -19.09
C ALA A 170 -26.65 -7.22 -18.21
N GLY A 171 -27.75 -6.77 -18.80
CA GLY A 171 -29.01 -6.47 -18.10
C GLY A 171 -29.13 -5.07 -17.54
N TYR A 172 -28.27 -4.13 -17.96
CA TYR A 172 -28.38 -2.73 -17.56
C TYR A 172 -29.30 -1.93 -18.47
N GLU A 173 -30.01 -0.96 -17.92
CA GLU A 173 -30.68 0.07 -18.72
C GLU A 173 -29.63 1.03 -19.27
N VAL A 174 -29.65 1.27 -20.59
CA VAL A 174 -28.63 2.10 -21.26
C VAL A 174 -29.30 3.26 -21.95
N VAL A 175 -28.71 4.44 -21.79
CA VAL A 175 -29.08 5.66 -22.50
C VAL A 175 -27.88 6.11 -23.31
N ILE A 176 -28.07 6.32 -24.61
CA ILE A 176 -27.03 6.84 -25.51
C ILE A 176 -27.35 8.30 -25.82
N ILE A 177 -26.37 9.18 -25.67
CA ILE A 177 -26.44 10.56 -26.13
C ILE A 177 -25.51 10.71 -27.33
N GLU A 178 -26.04 11.13 -28.46
CA GLU A 178 -25.30 11.44 -29.65
C GLU A 178 -25.57 12.89 -30.07
N LYS A 179 -24.55 13.61 -30.53
CA LYS A 179 -24.65 14.99 -30.98
C LYS A 179 -25.22 15.13 -32.41
N GLU A 180 -24.99 14.11 -33.23
CA GLU A 180 -25.50 14.04 -34.58
C GLU A 180 -26.90 13.41 -34.60
N ASN A 181 -27.61 13.57 -35.76
CA ASN A 181 -28.96 13.04 -35.90
C ASN A 181 -29.01 11.53 -36.16
N GLU A 182 -27.83 10.90 -36.35
CA GLU A 182 -27.70 9.48 -36.67
C GLU A 182 -26.62 8.83 -35.84
N LEU A 183 -26.83 7.57 -35.45
CA LEU A 183 -25.86 6.74 -34.78
C LEU A 183 -24.90 6.11 -35.81
N GLY A 184 -23.67 5.79 -35.40
CA GLY A 184 -22.67 5.12 -36.26
C GLY A 184 -21.37 5.91 -36.42
N GLY A 185 -21.41 7.23 -36.21
CA GLY A 185 -20.21 8.07 -36.22
C GLY A 185 -19.44 7.96 -37.54
N HIS A 186 -18.12 7.83 -37.50
CA HIS A 186 -17.29 7.73 -38.70
C HIS A 186 -17.58 6.51 -39.58
N ALA A 187 -18.15 5.45 -39.02
CA ALA A 187 -18.46 4.23 -39.76
C ALA A 187 -19.52 4.48 -40.88
N LEU A 188 -20.39 5.46 -40.70
CA LEU A 188 -21.37 5.84 -41.74
C LEU A 188 -20.72 6.33 -43.02
N ASN A 189 -19.51 6.87 -42.92
CA ASN A 189 -18.79 7.43 -44.08
C ASN A 189 -17.87 6.40 -44.76
N TRP A 190 -17.76 5.19 -44.21
CA TRP A 190 -16.90 4.16 -44.80
C TRP A 190 -17.58 3.48 -45.99
N ARG A 191 -17.03 3.72 -47.18
CA ARG A 191 -17.51 3.09 -48.39
C ARG A 191 -17.08 1.64 -48.58
N LYS A 192 -16.02 1.22 -47.85
CA LYS A 192 -15.46 -0.12 -47.93
C LYS A 192 -14.90 -0.50 -46.58
N GLN A 193 -15.42 -1.55 -46.00
CA GLN A 193 -14.85 -2.19 -44.86
C GLN A 193 -13.93 -3.31 -45.34
N LEU A 194 -12.73 -3.39 -44.79
CA LEU A 194 -11.88 -4.55 -44.98
C LEU A 194 -12.46 -5.72 -44.16
N PRO A 195 -12.40 -6.96 -44.70
CA PRO A 195 -12.90 -8.13 -44.02
C PRO A 195 -12.12 -8.43 -42.75
#